data_875eb35db4a1ff9e37fe7c416c65ca5b
#
_entry.id   875eb35db4a1ff9e37fe7c416c65ca5b
#
_cell.length_a   1.000
_cell.length_b   1.000
_cell.length_c   1.000
_cell.angle_alpha   90.00
_cell.angle_beta   90.00
_cell.angle_gamma   90.00
#
_symmetry.space_group_name_H-M   'P 1'
#
loop_
_entity.id
_entity.type
_entity.pdbx_description
1 polymer ?
#
loop_
_entity_poly.entity_id
_entity_poly.type
_entity_poly.pdbx_seq_one_letter_code
_entity_poly.pdbx_strand_id
1 'polypeptide(L)'
;VSAPASPPPATPPPLRGGLLALATLALGLGSFMNILDLTIANVSVPSIAGNLGVSFTQGTWVITSYAVAEAIMLPLTGWLALRFGAVHLFVSATLLFTLASMLCGLSPSFPVLLTARVMQGVVGASMIPLSQTLLTSAYPPQRRGLALGLWSMTTVLGPIIGPLSGGWLTENLSWHWIFLINLPTGILVAVLVATLFRGRETPRRKLPVDYVGLGLLIVGIGALQILLDKGNELDWFSSPLIVGLACASLVAMSFFVAWELTDDHPVVNLRLFGRRNFAVGVTCLMFGSIAFFGTVVVLPLWLQSYQGYTPLWAGKVIALGGVLPLILGPIIGANIHRVDARAVATFGFAVFAVVAFWSTRFTPDVDYWSLALTRLFMGIGISCFFLPLVTINLSGLAPTQIAAATGLQNFMRNLGSSFGTAIMTSLWDHQGIEQHARLAEFTTVYNPLTNDYLDQLQAAGLDLQQAQGQLDHTLTVQAYLLSTDAVMMISGLLMIGLIVLIWWAKPPFTVRVTAAD
;
A
#
# COMPACT_ATOMS: atom_id res chain seq x y z
N VAL A 1 26.48 -29.45 -38.27
CA VAL A 1 26.39 -30.15 -37.01
C VAL A 1 26.37 -29.05 -35.94
N SER A 2 25.19 -28.64 -35.46
CA SER A 2 25.02 -27.71 -34.36
C SER A 2 25.42 -28.40 -33.06
N ALA A 3 26.35 -27.81 -32.32
CA ALA A 3 26.74 -28.31 -31.01
C ALA A 3 25.50 -28.42 -30.09
N PRO A 4 25.39 -29.47 -29.25
CA PRO A 4 24.27 -29.64 -28.35
C PRO A 4 24.27 -28.46 -27.38
N ALA A 5 23.12 -27.78 -27.23
CA ALA A 5 22.93 -26.72 -26.25
C ALA A 5 23.29 -27.25 -24.85
N SER A 6 24.19 -26.54 -24.17
CA SER A 6 24.56 -26.86 -22.79
C SER A 6 23.30 -26.94 -21.93
N PRO A 7 23.16 -27.94 -21.05
CA PRO A 7 21.99 -28.05 -20.18
C PRO A 7 21.84 -26.79 -19.35
N PRO A 8 20.60 -26.32 -19.12
CA PRO A 8 20.36 -25.13 -18.31
C PRO A 8 20.97 -25.33 -16.91
N PRO A 9 21.60 -24.30 -16.31
CA PRO A 9 22.23 -24.44 -15.02
C PRO A 9 21.21 -24.93 -13.99
N ALA A 10 21.56 -26.00 -13.28
CA ALA A 10 20.71 -26.60 -12.27
C ALA A 10 20.30 -25.56 -11.24
N THR A 11 19.00 -25.43 -11.00
CA THR A 11 18.49 -24.53 -9.95
C THR A 11 19.08 -24.95 -8.60
N PRO A 12 19.70 -24.04 -7.84
CA PRO A 12 20.31 -24.40 -6.56
C PRO A 12 19.26 -24.99 -5.61
N PRO A 13 19.62 -26.02 -4.82
CA PRO A 13 18.67 -26.67 -3.91
C PRO A 13 18.08 -25.66 -2.91
N PRO A 14 16.80 -25.82 -2.48
CA PRO A 14 16.18 -24.92 -1.53
C PRO A 14 16.98 -24.82 -0.23
N LEU A 15 16.92 -23.67 0.44
CA LEU A 15 17.54 -23.48 1.76
C LEU A 15 16.82 -24.36 2.80
N ARG A 16 17.53 -24.79 3.84
CA ARG A 16 16.99 -25.68 4.89
C ARG A 16 17.33 -25.18 6.29
N GLY A 17 16.51 -25.56 7.26
CA GLY A 17 16.77 -25.31 8.69
C GLY A 17 16.95 -23.82 9.03
N GLY A 18 17.93 -23.52 9.87
CA GLY A 18 18.23 -22.17 10.34
C GLY A 18 18.57 -21.17 9.24
N LEU A 19 19.22 -21.61 8.13
CA LEU A 19 19.54 -20.73 7.00
C LEU A 19 18.27 -20.25 6.28
N LEU A 20 17.25 -21.11 6.18
CA LEU A 20 15.96 -20.71 5.61
C LEU A 20 15.24 -19.71 6.50
N ALA A 21 15.28 -19.92 7.82
CA ALA A 21 14.69 -18.97 8.78
C ALA A 21 15.38 -17.60 8.74
N LEU A 22 16.72 -17.59 8.69
CA LEU A 22 17.49 -16.34 8.55
C LEU A 22 17.22 -15.62 7.22
N ALA A 23 17.10 -16.38 6.11
CA ALA A 23 16.75 -15.80 4.81
C ALA A 23 15.35 -15.20 4.83
N THR A 24 14.38 -15.86 5.46
CA THR A 24 13.02 -15.35 5.64
C THR A 24 13.00 -14.08 6.46
N LEU A 25 13.73 -14.06 7.57
CA LEU A 25 13.85 -12.88 8.43
C LEU A 25 14.52 -11.71 7.68
N ALA A 26 15.64 -11.95 6.99
CA ALA A 26 16.37 -10.91 6.28
C ALA A 26 15.53 -10.29 5.14
N LEU A 27 14.89 -11.11 4.30
CA LEU A 27 14.04 -10.63 3.21
C LEU A 27 12.76 -9.96 3.72
N GLY A 28 12.16 -10.51 4.79
CA GLY A 28 11.03 -9.89 5.47
C GLY A 28 11.38 -8.55 6.07
N LEU A 29 12.53 -8.45 6.75
CA LEU A 29 13.01 -7.21 7.37
C LEU A 29 13.33 -6.13 6.30
N GLY A 30 13.87 -6.53 5.13
CA GLY A 30 14.09 -5.61 4.01
C GLY A 30 12.78 -5.03 3.46
N SER A 31 11.73 -5.87 3.29
CA SER A 31 10.40 -5.37 2.90
C SER A 31 9.78 -4.50 3.98
N PHE A 32 9.88 -4.92 5.23
CA PHE A 32 9.35 -4.17 6.38
C PHE A 32 9.99 -2.79 6.47
N MET A 33 11.31 -2.68 6.31
CA MET A 33 12.05 -1.42 6.33
C MET A 33 11.52 -0.44 5.26
N ASN A 34 11.26 -0.92 4.04
CA ASN A 34 10.71 -0.08 2.97
C ASN A 34 9.29 0.41 3.30
N ILE A 35 8.41 -0.47 3.79
CA ILE A 35 7.03 -0.12 4.16
C ILE A 35 7.00 0.78 5.39
N LEU A 36 7.87 0.52 6.37
CA LEU A 36 8.03 1.33 7.56
C LEU A 36 8.42 2.76 7.19
N ASP A 37 9.40 2.94 6.32
CA ASP A 37 9.91 4.23 5.88
C ASP A 37 8.83 5.11 5.23
N LEU A 38 7.93 4.51 4.44
CA LEU A 38 6.79 5.20 3.86
C LEU A 38 5.80 5.68 4.94
N THR A 39 5.54 4.87 5.95
CA THR A 39 4.49 5.13 6.95
C THR A 39 4.97 5.95 8.14
N ILE A 40 6.23 5.81 8.51
CA ILE A 40 6.85 6.52 9.64
C ILE A 40 6.98 8.02 9.37
N ALA A 41 7.23 8.41 8.12
CA ALA A 41 7.37 9.80 7.70
C ALA A 41 6.07 10.61 7.85
N ASN A 42 4.90 9.96 7.67
CA ASN A 42 3.60 10.64 7.69
C ASN A 42 3.36 11.42 9.00
N VAL A 43 3.72 10.83 10.14
CA VAL A 43 3.50 11.44 11.47
C VAL A 43 4.48 12.58 11.73
N SER A 44 5.63 12.56 11.07
CA SER A 44 6.73 13.51 11.30
C SER A 44 6.68 14.76 10.41
N VAL A 45 5.77 14.81 9.41
CA VAL A 45 5.65 15.95 8.48
C VAL A 45 5.54 17.30 9.18
N PRO A 46 4.69 17.49 10.22
CA PRO A 46 4.60 18.78 10.91
C PRO A 46 5.95 19.21 11.52
N SER A 47 6.67 18.27 12.15
CA SER A 47 7.96 18.53 12.77
C SER A 47 9.06 18.82 11.73
N ILE A 48 9.05 18.11 10.60
CA ILE A 48 9.95 18.36 9.45
C ILE A 48 9.70 19.76 8.87
N ALA A 49 8.44 20.10 8.61
CA ALA A 49 8.05 21.39 8.03
C ALA A 49 8.44 22.55 8.95
N GLY A 50 8.12 22.44 10.24
CA GLY A 50 8.48 23.46 11.24
C GLY A 50 9.99 23.63 11.39
N ASN A 51 10.75 22.52 11.42
CA ASN A 51 12.20 22.57 11.61
C ASN A 51 12.97 23.10 10.38
N LEU A 52 12.47 22.79 9.16
CA LEU A 52 13.07 23.25 7.92
C LEU A 52 12.48 24.58 7.40
N GLY A 53 11.57 25.22 8.16
CA GLY A 53 11.00 26.53 7.85
C GLY A 53 10.12 26.56 6.59
N VAL A 54 9.42 25.48 6.31
CA VAL A 54 8.50 25.35 5.16
C VAL A 54 7.06 25.20 5.62
N SER A 55 6.09 25.48 4.74
CA SER A 55 4.68 25.28 5.05
C SER A 55 4.35 23.78 5.22
N PHE A 56 3.27 23.47 5.93
CA PHE A 56 2.78 22.09 6.06
C PHE A 56 2.55 21.44 4.69
N THR A 57 1.92 22.16 3.77
CA THR A 57 1.68 21.75 2.39
C THR A 57 2.98 21.41 1.64
N GLN A 58 4.04 22.22 1.82
CA GLN A 58 5.36 21.88 1.28
C GLN A 58 5.93 20.64 1.96
N GLY A 59 5.77 20.50 3.28
CA GLY A 59 6.24 19.34 4.05
C GLY A 59 5.69 18.00 3.55
N THR A 60 4.46 17.96 3.03
CA THR A 60 3.87 16.73 2.47
C THR A 60 4.63 16.20 1.25
N TRP A 61 5.39 17.05 0.53
CA TRP A 61 6.24 16.59 -0.57
C TRP A 61 7.32 15.60 -0.16
N VAL A 62 7.67 15.52 1.13
CA VAL A 62 8.57 14.49 1.65
C VAL A 62 7.99 13.08 1.43
N ILE A 63 6.67 12.93 1.49
CA ILE A 63 5.97 11.68 1.24
C ILE A 63 5.73 11.51 -0.26
N THR A 64 5.15 12.53 -0.90
CA THR A 64 4.78 12.51 -2.31
C THR A 64 5.97 12.22 -3.22
N SER A 65 7.11 12.87 -3.01
CA SER A 65 8.31 12.68 -3.85
C SER A 65 8.84 11.24 -3.81
N TYR A 66 8.83 10.61 -2.63
CA TYR A 66 9.16 9.20 -2.47
C TYR A 66 8.15 8.31 -3.19
N ALA A 67 6.85 8.50 -2.95
CA ALA A 67 5.78 7.67 -3.49
C ALA A 67 5.71 7.74 -5.03
N VAL A 68 5.91 8.92 -5.62
CA VAL A 68 6.01 9.12 -7.08
C VAL A 68 7.19 8.35 -7.65
N ALA A 69 8.37 8.50 -7.05
CA ALA A 69 9.58 7.82 -7.51
C ALA A 69 9.46 6.30 -7.40
N GLU A 70 8.90 5.80 -6.30
CA GLU A 70 8.62 4.38 -6.09
C GLU A 70 7.62 3.85 -7.11
N ALA A 71 6.50 4.54 -7.34
CA ALA A 71 5.46 4.12 -8.28
C ALA A 71 6.00 4.00 -9.72
N ILE A 72 6.88 4.91 -10.16
CA ILE A 72 7.54 4.85 -11.47
C ILE A 72 8.45 3.63 -11.58
N MET A 73 9.21 3.31 -10.53
CA MET A 73 10.23 2.27 -10.57
C MET A 73 9.71 0.85 -10.32
N LEU A 74 8.57 0.70 -9.64
CA LEU A 74 7.97 -0.60 -9.31
C LEU A 74 7.79 -1.52 -10.53
N PRO A 75 7.17 -1.09 -11.64
CA PRO A 75 6.96 -1.96 -12.80
C PRO A 75 8.26 -2.35 -13.51
N LEU A 76 9.32 -1.55 -13.35
CA LEU A 76 10.65 -1.81 -13.93
C LEU A 76 11.41 -2.94 -13.22
N THR A 77 10.97 -3.37 -12.04
CA THR A 77 11.67 -4.36 -11.21
C THR A 77 12.00 -5.65 -11.98
N GLY A 78 11.08 -6.11 -12.83
CA GLY A 78 11.28 -7.32 -13.63
C GLY A 78 12.43 -7.18 -14.63
N TRP A 79 12.47 -6.08 -15.36
CA TRP A 79 13.54 -5.77 -16.32
C TRP A 79 14.90 -5.59 -15.60
N LEU A 80 14.90 -4.84 -14.50
CA LEU A 80 16.10 -4.65 -13.67
C LEU A 80 16.64 -5.99 -13.13
N ALA A 81 15.76 -6.86 -12.65
CA ALA A 81 16.12 -8.19 -12.15
C ALA A 81 16.73 -9.09 -13.24
N LEU A 82 16.20 -9.05 -14.45
CA LEU A 82 16.76 -9.78 -15.61
C LEU A 82 18.11 -9.22 -16.04
N ARG A 83 18.32 -7.91 -15.95
CA ARG A 83 19.56 -7.26 -16.37
C ARG A 83 20.69 -7.39 -15.35
N PHE A 84 20.42 -7.15 -14.08
CA PHE A 84 21.40 -7.10 -13.00
C PHE A 84 21.45 -8.38 -12.14
N GLY A 85 20.41 -9.19 -12.21
CA GLY A 85 20.21 -10.33 -11.32
C GLY A 85 19.41 -9.94 -10.07
N ALA A 86 18.57 -10.83 -9.60
CA ALA A 86 17.65 -10.53 -8.51
C ALA A 86 18.36 -10.33 -7.16
N VAL A 87 19.38 -11.12 -6.86
CA VAL A 87 20.14 -11.03 -5.60
C VAL A 87 20.97 -9.74 -5.58
N HIS A 88 21.74 -9.48 -6.64
CA HIS A 88 22.57 -8.28 -6.71
C HIS A 88 21.71 -7.02 -6.69
N LEU A 89 20.58 -7.01 -7.42
CA LEU A 89 19.66 -5.88 -7.42
C LEU A 89 19.07 -5.64 -6.02
N PHE A 90 18.66 -6.69 -5.31
CA PHE A 90 18.11 -6.54 -3.96
C PHE A 90 19.17 -6.00 -2.98
N VAL A 91 20.39 -6.55 -2.99
CA VAL A 91 21.45 -6.11 -2.10
C VAL A 91 21.88 -4.67 -2.40
N SER A 92 22.08 -4.32 -3.67
CA SER A 92 22.45 -2.96 -4.07
C SER A 92 21.31 -1.97 -3.78
N ALA A 93 20.06 -2.32 -4.04
CA ALA A 93 18.90 -1.51 -3.71
C ALA A 93 18.81 -1.26 -2.19
N THR A 94 19.02 -2.29 -1.36
CA THR A 94 19.01 -2.15 0.10
C THR A 94 20.12 -1.23 0.58
N LEU A 95 21.35 -1.36 0.06
CA LEU A 95 22.48 -0.50 0.44
C LEU A 95 22.27 0.95 -0.02
N LEU A 96 21.81 1.15 -1.25
CA LEU A 96 21.53 2.49 -1.77
C LEU A 96 20.34 3.15 -1.06
N PHE A 97 19.32 2.36 -0.71
CA PHE A 97 18.20 2.83 0.12
C PHE A 97 18.69 3.28 1.50
N THR A 98 19.57 2.50 2.12
CA THR A 98 20.17 2.82 3.41
C THR A 98 20.99 4.10 3.34
N LEU A 99 21.79 4.26 2.26
CA LEU A 99 22.56 5.48 2.01
C LEU A 99 21.65 6.70 1.80
N ALA A 100 20.60 6.56 0.96
CA ALA A 100 19.63 7.62 0.73
C ALA A 100 18.87 7.99 2.03
N SER A 101 18.55 6.99 2.86
CA SER A 101 17.95 7.20 4.18
C SER A 101 18.89 7.97 5.12
N MET A 102 20.18 7.66 5.11
CA MET A 102 21.19 8.44 5.83
C MET A 102 21.22 9.90 5.35
N LEU A 103 21.18 10.12 4.02
CA LEU A 103 21.14 11.48 3.45
C LEU A 103 19.86 12.23 3.87
N CYS A 104 18.71 11.55 3.94
CA CYS A 104 17.47 12.14 4.48
C CYS A 104 17.65 12.55 5.96
N GLY A 105 18.21 11.66 6.79
CA GLY A 105 18.43 11.91 8.22
C GLY A 105 19.52 12.95 8.52
N LEU A 106 20.38 13.26 7.56
CA LEU A 106 21.45 14.27 7.70
C LEU A 106 21.16 15.54 6.87
N SER A 107 19.95 15.67 6.29
CA SER A 107 19.63 16.77 5.39
C SER A 107 19.58 18.12 6.11
N PRO A 108 20.37 19.11 5.66
CA PRO A 108 20.39 20.44 6.28
C PRO A 108 19.32 21.38 5.74
N SER A 109 18.61 20.99 4.68
CA SER A 109 17.61 21.81 4.02
C SER A 109 16.55 20.99 3.31
N PHE A 110 15.38 21.57 3.09
CA PHE A 110 14.24 20.92 2.45
C PHE A 110 14.54 20.39 1.03
N PRO A 111 15.22 21.12 0.12
CA PRO A 111 15.55 20.59 -1.21
C PRO A 111 16.48 19.36 -1.17
N VAL A 112 17.43 19.32 -0.23
CA VAL A 112 18.32 18.17 -0.03
C VAL A 112 17.52 16.97 0.44
N LEU A 113 16.60 17.17 1.40
CA LEU A 113 15.70 16.13 1.87
C LEU A 113 14.84 15.57 0.73
N LEU A 114 14.21 16.42 -0.08
CA LEU A 114 13.40 15.98 -1.23
C LEU A 114 14.22 15.17 -2.24
N THR A 115 15.41 15.65 -2.58
CA THR A 115 16.30 14.93 -3.50
C THR A 115 16.64 13.54 -2.97
N ALA A 116 16.99 13.45 -1.69
CA ALA A 116 17.29 12.18 -1.03
C ALA A 116 16.05 11.25 -0.99
N ARG A 117 14.84 11.81 -0.79
CA ARG A 117 13.57 11.05 -0.84
C ARG A 117 13.27 10.49 -2.24
N VAL A 118 13.50 11.27 -3.30
CA VAL A 118 13.38 10.77 -4.69
C VAL A 118 14.36 9.62 -4.92
N MET A 119 15.64 9.79 -4.53
CA MET A 119 16.64 8.71 -4.65
C MET A 119 16.22 7.47 -3.88
N GLN A 120 15.71 7.63 -2.67
CA GLN A 120 15.24 6.55 -1.82
C GLN A 120 14.05 5.81 -2.45
N GLY A 121 13.08 6.52 -3.04
CA GLY A 121 11.94 5.93 -3.77
C GLY A 121 12.38 5.14 -5.00
N VAL A 122 13.31 5.70 -5.80
CA VAL A 122 13.87 5.04 -7.00
C VAL A 122 14.50 3.69 -6.64
N VAL A 123 15.35 3.66 -5.63
CA VAL A 123 16.09 2.42 -5.29
C VAL A 123 15.26 1.46 -4.44
N GLY A 124 14.38 1.97 -3.58
CA GLY A 124 13.53 1.20 -2.69
C GLY A 124 12.44 0.39 -3.41
N ALA A 125 11.95 0.89 -4.54
CA ALA A 125 10.84 0.30 -5.29
C ALA A 125 10.99 -1.21 -5.58
N SER A 126 12.20 -1.66 -5.86
CA SER A 126 12.46 -3.07 -6.19
C SER A 126 12.58 -3.99 -4.96
N MET A 127 12.72 -3.45 -3.74
CA MET A 127 12.95 -4.24 -2.53
C MET A 127 11.77 -5.17 -2.20
N ILE A 128 10.53 -4.66 -2.25
CA ILE A 128 9.33 -5.44 -1.95
C ILE A 128 9.14 -6.59 -2.95
N PRO A 129 9.07 -6.37 -4.29
CA PRO A 129 8.85 -7.45 -5.24
C PRO A 129 10.03 -8.44 -5.31
N LEU A 130 11.27 -7.98 -5.12
CA LEU A 130 12.43 -8.87 -5.11
C LEU A 130 12.50 -9.71 -3.84
N SER A 131 12.16 -9.17 -2.67
CA SER A 131 12.07 -9.97 -1.44
C SER A 131 11.08 -11.12 -1.58
N GLN A 132 9.92 -10.84 -2.17
CA GLN A 132 8.89 -11.84 -2.48
C GLN A 132 9.42 -12.90 -3.47
N THR A 133 10.11 -12.48 -4.53
CA THR A 133 10.71 -13.35 -5.53
C THR A 133 11.80 -14.23 -4.94
N LEU A 134 12.74 -13.67 -4.20
CA LEU A 134 13.85 -14.38 -3.57
C LEU A 134 13.35 -15.34 -2.49
N LEU A 135 12.36 -14.91 -1.70
CA LEU A 135 11.78 -15.75 -0.67
C LEU A 135 11.09 -16.99 -1.27
N THR A 136 10.28 -16.81 -2.32
CA THR A 136 9.64 -17.93 -3.01
C THR A 136 10.64 -18.87 -3.69
N SER A 137 11.79 -18.38 -4.13
CA SER A 137 12.87 -19.20 -4.71
C SER A 137 13.64 -20.00 -3.64
N ALA A 138 13.72 -19.48 -2.41
CA ALA A 138 14.42 -20.14 -1.31
C ALA A 138 13.65 -21.33 -0.73
N TYR A 139 12.32 -21.33 -0.87
CA TYR A 139 11.44 -22.39 -0.34
C TYR A 139 11.17 -23.49 -1.36
N PRO A 140 11.02 -24.77 -0.91
CA PRO A 140 10.54 -25.84 -1.77
C PRO A 140 9.13 -25.52 -2.30
N PRO A 141 8.77 -25.99 -3.51
CA PRO A 141 7.49 -25.67 -4.16
C PRO A 141 6.26 -25.85 -3.27
N GLN A 142 6.25 -26.92 -2.46
CA GLN A 142 5.13 -27.27 -1.56
C GLN A 142 4.95 -26.28 -0.40
N ARG A 143 6.00 -25.52 -0.06
CA ARG A 143 6.01 -24.57 1.07
C ARG A 143 6.07 -23.09 0.63
N ARG A 144 5.93 -22.79 -0.66
CA ARG A 144 5.94 -21.41 -1.17
C ARG A 144 4.78 -20.57 -0.61
N GLY A 145 3.61 -21.20 -0.39
CA GLY A 145 2.49 -20.55 0.28
C GLY A 145 2.85 -20.08 1.69
N LEU A 146 3.56 -20.91 2.48
CA LEU A 146 4.06 -20.52 3.79
C LEU A 146 5.04 -19.32 3.69
N ALA A 147 5.95 -19.35 2.70
CA ALA A 147 6.86 -18.23 2.46
C ALA A 147 6.12 -16.93 2.21
N LEU A 148 5.11 -16.95 1.34
CA LEU A 148 4.26 -15.78 1.05
C LEU A 148 3.42 -15.36 2.27
N GLY A 149 2.95 -16.30 3.08
CA GLY A 149 2.25 -16.03 4.33
C GLY A 149 3.14 -15.31 5.34
N LEU A 150 4.38 -15.75 5.52
CA LEU A 150 5.36 -15.08 6.38
C LEU A 150 5.76 -13.71 5.84
N TRP A 151 5.90 -13.58 4.53
CA TRP A 151 6.19 -12.31 3.89
C TRP A 151 5.02 -11.30 4.04
N SER A 152 3.77 -11.77 3.95
CA SER A 152 2.59 -10.89 4.09
C SER A 152 2.48 -10.24 5.48
N MET A 153 3.07 -10.84 6.51
CA MET A 153 3.13 -10.22 7.85
C MET A 153 3.84 -8.87 7.81
N THR A 154 4.89 -8.73 6.99
CA THR A 154 5.67 -7.48 6.88
C THR A 154 4.85 -6.33 6.30
N THR A 155 3.95 -6.64 5.36
CA THR A 155 3.08 -5.63 4.72
C THR A 155 2.02 -5.07 5.67
N VAL A 156 1.66 -5.85 6.69
CA VAL A 156 0.67 -5.45 7.70
C VAL A 156 1.33 -4.73 8.88
N LEU A 157 2.53 -5.18 9.27
CA LEU A 157 3.26 -4.57 10.39
C LEU A 157 3.72 -3.15 10.12
N GLY A 158 4.12 -2.83 8.88
CA GLY A 158 4.62 -1.50 8.52
C GLY A 158 3.66 -0.37 8.85
N PRO A 159 2.42 -0.38 8.34
CA PRO A 159 1.41 0.65 8.64
C PRO A 159 1.03 0.77 10.13
N ILE A 160 1.27 -0.27 10.92
CA ILE A 160 0.98 -0.28 12.36
C ILE A 160 2.14 0.33 13.15
N ILE A 161 3.34 -0.22 12.93
CA ILE A 161 4.54 0.17 13.69
C ILE A 161 5.03 1.55 13.24
N GLY A 162 4.82 1.93 11.96
CA GLY A 162 5.27 3.19 11.40
C GLY A 162 4.83 4.42 12.20
N PRO A 163 3.53 4.69 12.32
CA PRO A 163 3.05 5.84 13.09
C PRO A 163 3.45 5.80 14.56
N LEU A 164 3.45 4.62 15.20
CA LEU A 164 3.83 4.46 16.60
C LEU A 164 5.31 4.80 16.82
N SER A 165 6.19 4.22 16.01
CA SER A 165 7.63 4.47 16.10
C SER A 165 7.99 5.89 15.64
N GLY A 166 7.32 6.40 14.60
CA GLY A 166 7.52 7.75 14.07
C GLY A 166 7.17 8.83 15.09
N GLY A 167 6.03 8.70 15.74
CA GLY A 167 5.63 9.60 16.81
C GLY A 167 6.62 9.57 17.96
N TRP A 168 6.96 8.37 18.47
CA TRP A 168 7.89 8.23 19.58
C TRP A 168 9.29 8.80 19.26
N LEU A 169 9.85 8.48 18.07
CA LEU A 169 11.16 8.97 17.66
C LEU A 169 11.16 10.50 17.50
N THR A 170 10.12 11.07 16.93
CA THR A 170 10.01 12.51 16.66
C THR A 170 9.85 13.31 17.95
N GLU A 171 9.07 12.81 18.91
CA GLU A 171 8.83 13.48 20.20
C GLU A 171 10.01 13.35 21.17
N ASN A 172 10.67 12.18 21.25
CA ASN A 172 11.69 11.91 22.26
C ASN A 172 13.12 12.16 21.78
N LEU A 173 13.36 12.12 20.46
CA LEU A 173 14.69 12.35 19.87
C LEU A 173 14.64 13.50 18.86
N SER A 174 14.37 13.22 17.61
CA SER A 174 14.13 14.19 16.54
C SER A 174 13.59 13.48 15.31
N TRP A 175 12.97 14.22 14.38
CA TRP A 175 12.50 13.64 13.11
C TRP A 175 13.61 13.00 12.26
N HIS A 176 14.87 13.38 12.40
CA HIS A 176 16.02 12.80 11.71
C HIS A 176 16.13 11.27 11.96
N TRP A 177 15.79 10.83 13.17
CA TRP A 177 15.90 9.43 13.56
C TRP A 177 14.92 8.51 12.85
N ILE A 178 13.81 9.02 12.28
CA ILE A 178 12.90 8.19 11.47
C ILE A 178 13.60 7.62 10.23
N PHE A 179 14.62 8.32 9.73
CA PHE A 179 15.45 7.88 8.62
C PHE A 179 16.69 7.10 9.09
N LEU A 180 17.34 7.56 10.15
CA LEU A 180 18.57 6.95 10.66
C LEU A 180 18.36 5.52 11.21
N ILE A 181 17.16 5.17 11.65
CA ILE A 181 16.81 3.82 12.11
C ILE A 181 16.99 2.76 11.00
N ASN A 182 16.96 3.17 9.73
CA ASN A 182 17.15 2.27 8.59
C ASN A 182 18.63 1.86 8.41
N LEU A 183 19.60 2.56 9.00
CA LEU A 183 21.02 2.28 8.81
C LEU A 183 21.45 0.91 9.36
N PRO A 184 21.26 0.62 10.65
CA PRO A 184 21.66 -0.69 11.19
C PRO A 184 20.88 -1.83 10.53
N THR A 185 19.59 -1.60 10.28
CA THR A 185 18.70 -2.60 9.68
C THR A 185 19.09 -2.92 8.24
N GLY A 186 19.33 -1.88 7.41
CA GLY A 186 19.65 -2.05 6.00
C GLY A 186 21.03 -2.71 5.80
N ILE A 187 22.03 -2.34 6.61
CA ILE A 187 23.36 -3.00 6.57
C ILE A 187 23.21 -4.48 6.93
N LEU A 188 22.49 -4.79 8.01
CA LEU A 188 22.25 -6.17 8.45
C LEU A 188 21.57 -7.00 7.34
N VAL A 189 20.50 -6.47 6.74
CA VAL A 189 19.75 -7.13 5.66
C VAL A 189 20.65 -7.37 4.45
N ALA A 190 21.41 -6.35 4.00
CA ALA A 190 22.30 -6.47 2.85
C ALA A 190 23.37 -7.54 3.06
N VAL A 191 24.00 -7.57 4.23
CA VAL A 191 25.04 -8.58 4.58
C VAL A 191 24.43 -9.98 4.64
N LEU A 192 23.29 -10.15 5.32
CA LEU A 192 22.63 -11.45 5.42
C LEU A 192 22.20 -11.98 4.04
N VAL A 193 21.58 -11.14 3.20
CA VAL A 193 21.13 -11.59 1.88
C VAL A 193 22.32 -11.88 0.96
N ALA A 194 23.37 -11.03 0.96
CA ALA A 194 24.57 -11.25 0.17
C ALA A 194 25.27 -12.57 0.54
N THR A 195 25.28 -12.95 1.81
CA THR A 195 25.91 -14.19 2.29
C THR A 195 25.04 -15.42 2.04
N LEU A 196 23.74 -15.37 2.39
CA LEU A 196 22.83 -16.49 2.30
C LEU A 196 22.46 -16.87 0.86
N PHE A 197 22.43 -15.89 -0.04
CA PHE A 197 22.12 -16.09 -1.46
C PHE A 197 23.37 -16.13 -2.35
N ARG A 198 24.55 -16.26 -1.79
CA ARG A 198 25.80 -16.42 -2.56
C ARG A 198 25.70 -17.66 -3.48
N GLY A 199 25.94 -17.46 -4.77
CA GLY A 199 25.81 -18.53 -5.79
C GLY A 199 24.38 -18.88 -6.20
N ARG A 200 23.38 -18.09 -5.76
CA ARG A 200 21.94 -18.29 -6.11
C ARG A 200 21.41 -17.18 -7.03
N GLU A 201 22.29 -16.54 -7.77
CA GLU A 201 21.90 -15.43 -8.65
C GLU A 201 21.02 -15.93 -9.80
N THR A 202 20.05 -15.12 -10.17
CA THR A 202 19.22 -15.37 -11.35
C THR A 202 20.02 -15.15 -12.64
N PRO A 203 19.72 -15.89 -13.74
CA PRO A 203 20.38 -15.68 -15.02
C PRO A 203 20.23 -14.25 -15.51
N ARG A 204 21.34 -13.63 -15.84
CA ARG A 204 21.38 -12.25 -16.36
C ARG A 204 21.25 -12.24 -17.88
N ARG A 205 20.52 -11.26 -18.40
CA ARG A 205 20.39 -11.02 -19.84
C ARG A 205 20.77 -9.58 -20.16
N LYS A 206 21.55 -9.37 -21.21
CA LYS A 206 21.84 -8.02 -21.74
C LYS A 206 20.62 -7.54 -22.52
N LEU A 207 19.67 -6.94 -21.85
CA LEU A 207 18.49 -6.33 -22.47
C LEU A 207 18.81 -4.88 -22.84
N PRO A 208 18.39 -4.39 -24.01
CA PRO A 208 18.48 -2.98 -24.36
C PRO A 208 17.59 -2.15 -23.40
N VAL A 209 17.89 -0.88 -23.30
CA VAL A 209 17.06 0.07 -22.53
C VAL A 209 16.05 0.69 -23.48
N ASP A 210 14.79 0.52 -23.22
CA ASP A 210 13.72 1.22 -23.90
C ASP A 210 13.55 2.63 -23.28
N TYR A 211 14.21 3.61 -23.87
CA TYR A 211 14.15 4.99 -23.40
C TYR A 211 12.78 5.64 -23.65
N VAL A 212 12.04 5.19 -24.67
CA VAL A 212 10.71 5.74 -25.00
C VAL A 212 9.69 5.26 -23.99
N GLY A 213 9.61 3.93 -23.76
CA GLY A 213 8.75 3.37 -22.73
C GLY A 213 9.05 3.91 -21.34
N LEU A 214 10.33 4.04 -20.97
CA LEU A 214 10.75 4.64 -19.71
C LEU A 214 10.31 6.12 -19.58
N GLY A 215 10.48 6.92 -20.62
CA GLY A 215 10.06 8.32 -20.64
C GLY A 215 8.54 8.47 -20.48
N LEU A 216 7.77 7.67 -21.23
CA LEU A 216 6.30 7.63 -21.14
C LEU A 216 5.81 7.18 -19.76
N LEU A 217 6.48 6.19 -19.16
CA LEU A 217 6.18 5.72 -17.81
C LEU A 217 6.44 6.82 -16.77
N ILE A 218 7.58 7.50 -16.84
CA ILE A 218 7.94 8.59 -15.91
C ILE A 218 6.89 9.70 -15.99
N VAL A 219 6.54 10.16 -17.17
CA VAL A 219 5.56 11.24 -17.36
C VAL A 219 4.16 10.74 -16.94
N GLY A 220 3.74 9.57 -17.43
CA GLY A 220 2.39 9.05 -17.20
C GLY A 220 2.10 8.74 -15.73
N ILE A 221 2.96 7.96 -15.10
CA ILE A 221 2.80 7.57 -13.68
C ILE A 221 3.14 8.73 -12.75
N GLY A 222 4.18 9.52 -13.07
CA GLY A 222 4.54 10.69 -12.29
C GLY A 222 3.40 11.71 -12.22
N ALA A 223 2.82 12.06 -13.38
CA ALA A 223 1.66 12.96 -13.44
C ALA A 223 0.44 12.37 -12.71
N LEU A 224 0.16 11.07 -12.89
CA LEU A 224 -0.95 10.40 -12.22
C LEU A 224 -0.79 10.40 -10.70
N GLN A 225 0.39 10.08 -10.20
CA GLN A 225 0.63 10.01 -8.76
C GLN A 225 0.52 11.40 -8.10
N ILE A 226 1.07 12.44 -8.75
CA ILE A 226 0.95 13.82 -8.25
C ILE A 226 -0.51 14.28 -8.28
N LEU A 227 -1.25 13.95 -9.35
CA LEU A 227 -2.68 14.24 -9.47
C LEU A 227 -3.47 13.61 -8.32
N LEU A 228 -3.25 12.33 -8.03
CA LEU A 228 -3.96 11.61 -6.97
C LEU A 228 -3.60 12.14 -5.58
N ASP A 229 -2.34 12.49 -5.36
CA ASP A 229 -1.84 12.95 -4.07
C ASP A 229 -2.28 14.40 -3.76
N LYS A 230 -2.28 15.27 -4.78
CA LYS A 230 -2.61 16.70 -4.66
C LYS A 230 -4.03 17.08 -5.09
N GLY A 231 -4.77 16.13 -5.64
CA GLY A 231 -6.11 16.39 -6.19
C GLY A 231 -7.05 17.01 -5.17
N ASN A 232 -7.15 16.43 -4.00
CA ASN A 232 -8.03 16.94 -2.94
C ASN A 232 -7.60 18.32 -2.41
N GLU A 233 -6.30 18.55 -2.29
CA GLU A 233 -5.73 19.82 -1.81
C GLU A 233 -5.93 20.98 -2.81
N LEU A 234 -6.00 20.68 -4.10
CA LEU A 234 -6.11 21.65 -5.19
C LEU A 234 -7.50 21.65 -5.86
N ASP A 235 -8.53 21.20 -5.17
CA ASP A 235 -9.92 21.16 -5.67
C ASP A 235 -10.09 20.43 -7.01
N TRP A 236 -9.33 19.34 -7.22
CA TRP A 236 -9.43 18.45 -8.37
C TRP A 236 -9.44 19.22 -9.71
N PHE A 237 -10.41 18.94 -10.56
CA PHE A 237 -10.51 19.51 -11.90
C PHE A 237 -10.84 21.02 -11.95
N SER A 238 -11.02 21.67 -10.82
CA SER A 238 -11.08 23.14 -10.74
C SER A 238 -9.70 23.78 -10.90
N SER A 239 -8.62 23.02 -10.64
CA SER A 239 -7.24 23.48 -10.79
C SER A 239 -6.70 23.20 -12.20
N PRO A 240 -6.20 24.22 -12.93
CA PRO A 240 -5.55 24.03 -14.24
C PRO A 240 -4.34 23.07 -14.18
N LEU A 241 -3.63 23.03 -13.04
CA LEU A 241 -2.50 22.12 -12.85
C LEU A 241 -2.98 20.67 -12.84
N ILE A 242 -4.04 20.36 -12.10
CA ILE A 242 -4.61 19.01 -12.01
C ILE A 242 -5.15 18.56 -13.37
N VAL A 243 -5.84 19.46 -14.10
CA VAL A 243 -6.30 19.18 -15.47
C VAL A 243 -5.11 18.88 -16.40
N GLY A 244 -4.05 19.69 -16.32
CA GLY A 244 -2.82 19.47 -17.10
C GLY A 244 -2.15 18.12 -16.78
N LEU A 245 -2.05 17.76 -15.49
CA LEU A 245 -1.53 16.47 -15.06
C LEU A 245 -2.41 15.30 -15.51
N ALA A 246 -3.75 15.45 -15.47
CA ALA A 246 -4.67 14.43 -15.95
C ALA A 246 -4.51 14.19 -17.45
N CYS A 247 -4.44 15.26 -18.26
CA CYS A 247 -4.20 15.17 -19.69
C CYS A 247 -2.83 14.56 -20.01
N ALA A 248 -1.77 15.00 -19.32
CA ALA A 248 -0.43 14.47 -19.51
C ALA A 248 -0.35 12.98 -19.15
N SER A 249 -0.96 12.58 -18.03
CA SER A 249 -1.02 11.18 -17.62
C SER A 249 -1.80 10.34 -18.62
N LEU A 250 -3.01 10.77 -19.01
CA LEU A 250 -3.86 10.02 -19.94
C LEU A 250 -3.16 9.80 -21.29
N VAL A 251 -2.57 10.86 -21.85
CA VAL A 251 -1.85 10.80 -23.12
C VAL A 251 -0.62 9.90 -23.00
N ALA A 252 0.25 10.16 -22.03
CA ALA A 252 1.48 9.39 -21.84
C ALA A 252 1.20 7.91 -21.57
N MET A 253 0.19 7.57 -20.72
CA MET A 253 -0.17 6.18 -20.43
C MET A 253 -0.81 5.48 -21.63
N SER A 254 -1.60 6.18 -22.43
CA SER A 254 -2.15 5.61 -23.68
C SER A 254 -1.04 5.24 -24.67
N PHE A 255 -0.09 6.15 -24.89
CA PHE A 255 1.08 5.87 -25.72
C PHE A 255 1.99 4.81 -25.11
N PHE A 256 2.17 4.80 -23.79
CA PHE A 256 2.94 3.78 -23.08
C PHE A 256 2.38 2.38 -23.31
N VAL A 257 1.07 2.19 -23.10
CA VAL A 257 0.43 0.89 -23.32
C VAL A 257 0.56 0.43 -24.78
N ALA A 258 0.34 1.34 -25.73
CA ALA A 258 0.51 1.03 -27.16
C ALA A 258 1.96 0.64 -27.47
N TRP A 259 2.93 1.38 -26.97
CA TRP A 259 4.36 1.14 -27.14
C TRP A 259 4.79 -0.21 -26.56
N GLU A 260 4.52 -0.47 -25.29
CA GLU A 260 4.91 -1.70 -24.58
C GLU A 260 4.27 -2.99 -25.16
N LEU A 261 3.13 -2.86 -25.84
CA LEU A 261 2.49 -4.00 -26.53
C LEU A 261 3.12 -4.28 -27.89
N THR A 262 3.71 -3.26 -28.54
CA THR A 262 4.29 -3.36 -29.89
C THR A 262 5.80 -3.55 -29.90
N ASP A 263 6.50 -3.08 -28.87
CA ASP A 263 7.97 -3.21 -28.78
C ASP A 263 8.40 -4.67 -28.55
N ASP A 264 9.55 -5.03 -29.13
CA ASP A 264 10.17 -6.37 -28.98
C ASP A 264 10.86 -6.56 -27.63
N HIS A 265 11.28 -5.46 -27.00
CA HIS A 265 12.03 -5.47 -25.73
C HIS A 265 11.39 -4.57 -24.67
N PRO A 266 10.10 -4.77 -24.33
CA PRO A 266 9.37 -3.90 -23.45
C PRO A 266 10.01 -3.86 -22.05
N VAL A 267 10.01 -2.67 -21.43
CA VAL A 267 10.50 -2.48 -20.06
C VAL A 267 9.53 -3.09 -19.06
N VAL A 268 8.23 -2.98 -19.36
CA VAL A 268 7.15 -3.55 -18.54
C VAL A 268 6.41 -4.61 -19.34
N ASN A 269 6.44 -5.84 -18.90
CA ASN A 269 5.80 -6.94 -19.61
C ASN A 269 4.26 -6.94 -19.46
N LEU A 270 3.57 -6.05 -20.18
CA LEU A 270 2.10 -5.97 -20.17
C LEU A 270 1.43 -7.21 -20.77
N ARG A 271 2.15 -8.04 -21.54
CA ARG A 271 1.62 -9.31 -22.07
C ARG A 271 1.22 -10.31 -20.96
N LEU A 272 1.68 -10.09 -19.72
CA LEU A 272 1.23 -10.87 -18.55
C LEU A 272 -0.28 -10.73 -18.31
N PHE A 273 -0.90 -9.60 -18.63
CA PHE A 273 -2.36 -9.42 -18.55
C PHE A 273 -3.14 -10.29 -19.54
N GLY A 274 -2.51 -10.79 -20.59
CA GLY A 274 -3.08 -11.83 -21.46
C GLY A 274 -3.30 -13.17 -20.75
N ARG A 275 -2.66 -13.40 -19.59
CA ARG A 275 -2.89 -14.60 -18.77
C ARG A 275 -4.06 -14.37 -17.84
N ARG A 276 -5.12 -15.15 -18.01
CA ARG A 276 -6.38 -15.02 -17.30
C ARG A 276 -6.22 -14.92 -15.77
N ASN A 277 -5.44 -15.80 -15.15
CA ASN A 277 -5.25 -15.81 -13.70
C ASN A 277 -4.52 -14.56 -13.22
N PHE A 278 -3.51 -14.10 -13.97
CA PHE A 278 -2.80 -12.87 -13.67
C PHE A 278 -3.73 -11.65 -13.78
N ALA A 279 -4.45 -11.52 -14.90
CA ALA A 279 -5.36 -10.40 -15.11
C ALA A 279 -6.45 -10.32 -14.02
N VAL A 280 -7.15 -11.44 -13.77
CA VAL A 280 -8.22 -11.49 -12.75
C VAL A 280 -7.67 -11.20 -11.36
N GLY A 281 -6.59 -11.87 -10.98
CA GLY A 281 -6.07 -11.72 -9.62
C GLY A 281 -5.45 -10.33 -9.35
N VAL A 282 -4.75 -9.73 -10.35
CA VAL A 282 -4.20 -8.38 -10.23
C VAL A 282 -5.30 -7.31 -10.20
N THR A 283 -6.36 -7.49 -10.99
CA THR A 283 -7.54 -6.61 -10.94
C THR A 283 -8.23 -6.69 -9.57
N CYS A 284 -8.45 -7.91 -9.05
CA CYS A 284 -8.97 -8.08 -7.70
C CYS A 284 -8.06 -7.43 -6.63
N LEU A 285 -6.74 -7.55 -6.80
CA LEU A 285 -5.78 -6.95 -5.88
C LEU A 285 -5.84 -5.42 -5.91
N MET A 286 -5.93 -4.82 -7.09
CA MET A 286 -6.06 -3.37 -7.28
C MET A 286 -7.33 -2.83 -6.62
N PHE A 287 -8.50 -3.36 -6.98
CA PHE A 287 -9.77 -2.90 -6.43
C PHE A 287 -9.93 -3.24 -4.94
N GLY A 288 -9.41 -4.39 -4.50
CA GLY A 288 -9.34 -4.73 -3.08
C GLY A 288 -8.46 -3.76 -2.30
N SER A 289 -7.38 -3.26 -2.92
CA SER A 289 -6.52 -2.23 -2.32
C SER A 289 -7.23 -0.87 -2.26
N ILE A 290 -8.02 -0.50 -3.28
CA ILE A 290 -8.86 0.72 -3.24
C ILE A 290 -9.77 0.69 -2.01
N ALA A 291 -10.54 -0.38 -1.82
CA ALA A 291 -11.45 -0.51 -0.70
C ALA A 291 -10.71 -0.53 0.65
N PHE A 292 -9.62 -1.29 0.75
CA PHE A 292 -8.86 -1.42 1.99
C PHE A 292 -8.20 -0.11 2.42
N PHE A 293 -7.39 0.51 1.54
CA PHE A 293 -6.65 1.73 1.89
C PHE A 293 -7.55 2.93 2.09
N GLY A 294 -8.68 3.01 1.39
CA GLY A 294 -9.71 4.01 1.66
C GLY A 294 -10.21 3.96 3.10
N THR A 295 -10.54 2.77 3.60
CA THR A 295 -11.00 2.61 4.99
C THR A 295 -9.89 2.85 6.02
N VAL A 296 -8.64 2.49 5.69
CA VAL A 296 -7.47 2.68 6.57
C VAL A 296 -7.14 4.16 6.76
N VAL A 297 -7.39 5.01 5.77
CA VAL A 297 -7.11 6.45 5.85
C VAL A 297 -8.28 7.22 6.45
N VAL A 298 -9.52 6.96 6.03
CA VAL A 298 -10.69 7.71 6.47
C VAL A 298 -11.00 7.48 7.95
N LEU A 299 -10.89 6.25 8.45
CA LEU A 299 -11.23 5.96 9.84
C LEU A 299 -10.40 6.77 10.87
N PRO A 300 -9.06 6.81 10.80
CA PRO A 300 -8.28 7.61 11.75
C PRO A 300 -8.48 9.12 11.58
N LEU A 301 -8.79 9.60 10.37
CA LEU A 301 -9.16 11.01 10.17
C LEU A 301 -10.45 11.33 10.93
N TRP A 302 -11.49 10.52 10.77
CA TRP A 302 -12.74 10.68 11.49
C TRP A 302 -12.56 10.62 13.02
N LEU A 303 -11.80 9.62 13.52
CA LEU A 303 -11.55 9.45 14.95
C LEU A 303 -10.82 10.66 15.57
N GLN A 304 -9.84 11.22 14.87
CA GLN A 304 -9.04 12.32 15.37
C GLN A 304 -9.74 13.66 15.22
N SER A 305 -10.45 13.91 14.10
CA SER A 305 -11.07 15.19 13.82
C SER A 305 -12.41 15.39 14.54
N TYR A 306 -13.17 14.29 14.73
CA TYR A 306 -14.57 14.40 15.18
C TYR A 306 -14.90 13.57 16.41
N GLN A 307 -14.09 12.57 16.77
CA GLN A 307 -14.32 11.72 17.95
C GLN A 307 -13.40 12.05 19.13
N GLY A 308 -12.54 13.07 18.98
CA GLY A 308 -11.63 13.50 20.05
C GLY A 308 -10.52 12.50 20.40
N TYR A 309 -10.27 11.51 19.53
CA TYR A 309 -9.19 10.56 19.74
C TYR A 309 -7.83 11.22 19.48
N THR A 310 -6.87 10.96 20.37
CA THR A 310 -5.48 11.32 20.06
C THR A 310 -4.92 10.42 18.97
N PRO A 311 -3.87 10.86 18.23
CA PRO A 311 -3.22 10.02 17.21
C PRO A 311 -2.82 8.64 17.73
N LEU A 312 -2.36 8.55 18.98
CA LEU A 312 -2.00 7.29 19.62
C LEU A 312 -3.20 6.36 19.80
N TRP A 313 -4.35 6.86 20.24
CA TRP A 313 -5.55 6.04 20.45
C TRP A 313 -6.16 5.61 19.11
N ALA A 314 -6.21 6.49 18.10
CA ALA A 314 -6.61 6.13 16.74
C ALA A 314 -5.67 5.05 16.17
N GLY A 315 -4.37 5.18 16.38
CA GLY A 315 -3.37 4.18 16.00
C GLY A 315 -3.59 2.82 16.67
N LYS A 316 -3.95 2.79 17.96
CA LYS A 316 -4.26 1.53 18.68
C LYS A 316 -5.49 0.82 18.10
N VAL A 317 -6.53 1.56 17.69
CA VAL A 317 -7.71 0.97 17.02
C VAL A 317 -7.30 0.28 15.72
N ILE A 318 -6.51 0.95 14.89
CA ILE A 318 -6.08 0.42 13.58
C ILE A 318 -5.12 -0.76 13.76
N ALA A 319 -4.24 -0.70 14.76
CA ALA A 319 -3.25 -1.73 15.04
C ALA A 319 -3.87 -3.12 15.26
N LEU A 320 -5.08 -3.18 15.83
CA LEU A 320 -5.81 -4.43 16.04
C LEU A 320 -6.15 -5.14 14.72
N GLY A 321 -6.32 -4.39 13.63
CA GLY A 321 -6.50 -4.96 12.29
C GLY A 321 -5.31 -5.78 11.79
N GLY A 322 -4.12 -5.57 12.36
CA GLY A 322 -2.91 -6.32 12.04
C GLY A 322 -2.69 -7.58 12.88
N VAL A 323 -3.38 -7.73 14.01
CA VAL A 323 -3.13 -8.85 14.94
C VAL A 323 -3.49 -10.21 14.31
N LEU A 324 -4.68 -10.33 13.75
CA LEU A 324 -5.10 -11.60 13.12
C LEU A 324 -4.32 -11.93 11.85
N PRO A 325 -3.96 -11.00 10.97
CA PRO A 325 -3.06 -11.28 9.84
C PRO A 325 -1.71 -11.87 10.25
N LEU A 326 -1.13 -11.48 11.37
CA LEU A 326 0.12 -12.06 11.87
C LEU A 326 -0.01 -13.56 12.20
N ILE A 327 -1.17 -13.97 12.67
CA ILE A 327 -1.45 -15.37 13.04
C ILE A 327 -1.95 -16.15 11.82
N LEU A 328 -2.92 -15.59 11.10
CA LEU A 328 -3.61 -16.29 10.00
C LEU A 328 -2.77 -16.36 8.73
N GLY A 329 -1.91 -15.37 8.45
CA GLY A 329 -1.07 -15.34 7.27
C GLY A 329 -0.25 -16.63 7.08
N PRO A 330 0.59 -17.03 8.05
CA PRO A 330 1.34 -18.29 7.98
C PRO A 330 0.44 -19.53 7.92
N ILE A 331 -0.69 -19.56 8.63
CA ILE A 331 -1.63 -20.69 8.66
C ILE A 331 -2.26 -20.87 7.28
N ILE A 332 -2.79 -19.79 6.69
CA ILE A 332 -3.37 -19.81 5.35
C ILE A 332 -2.30 -20.18 4.32
N GLY A 333 -1.12 -19.57 4.40
CA GLY A 333 0.00 -19.85 3.52
C GLY A 333 0.45 -21.30 3.53
N ALA A 334 0.51 -21.92 4.70
CA ALA A 334 0.88 -23.34 4.83
C ALA A 334 -0.17 -24.28 4.21
N ASN A 335 -1.44 -23.88 4.22
CA ASN A 335 -2.55 -24.73 3.79
C ASN A 335 -3.17 -24.35 2.43
N ILE A 336 -2.74 -23.25 1.80
CA ILE A 336 -3.33 -22.72 0.57
C ILE A 336 -3.31 -23.72 -0.60
N HIS A 337 -2.36 -24.67 -0.59
CA HIS A 337 -2.26 -25.73 -1.60
C HIS A 337 -3.32 -26.84 -1.44
N ARG A 338 -4.00 -26.91 -0.28
CA ARG A 338 -5.01 -27.92 0.06
C ARG A 338 -6.44 -27.43 -0.20
N VAL A 339 -6.62 -26.14 -0.38
CA VAL A 339 -7.93 -25.51 -0.57
C VAL A 339 -7.94 -24.69 -1.85
N ASP A 340 -9.14 -24.46 -2.40
CA ASP A 340 -9.25 -23.57 -3.56
C ASP A 340 -8.96 -22.12 -3.14
N ALA A 341 -7.91 -21.53 -3.72
CA ALA A 341 -7.51 -20.16 -3.42
C ALA A 341 -8.64 -19.12 -3.68
N ARG A 342 -9.55 -19.42 -4.64
CA ARG A 342 -10.72 -18.57 -4.91
C ARG A 342 -11.70 -18.60 -3.75
N ALA A 343 -11.95 -19.77 -3.17
CA ALA A 343 -12.87 -19.91 -2.03
C ALA A 343 -12.34 -19.16 -0.81
N VAL A 344 -11.03 -19.23 -0.55
CA VAL A 344 -10.39 -18.48 0.54
C VAL A 344 -10.46 -16.97 0.29
N ALA A 345 -10.20 -16.51 -0.95
CA ALA A 345 -10.34 -15.10 -1.32
C ALA A 345 -11.79 -14.61 -1.20
N THR A 346 -12.77 -15.43 -1.65
CA THR A 346 -14.21 -15.14 -1.51
C THR A 346 -14.58 -14.96 -0.04
N PHE A 347 -14.12 -15.86 0.83
CA PHE A 347 -14.33 -15.73 2.27
C PHE A 347 -13.73 -14.43 2.81
N GLY A 348 -12.50 -14.08 2.38
CA GLY A 348 -11.84 -12.83 2.76
C GLY A 348 -12.62 -11.59 2.34
N PHE A 349 -13.10 -11.53 1.10
CA PHE A 349 -13.94 -10.44 0.59
C PHE A 349 -15.28 -10.35 1.34
N ALA A 350 -15.91 -11.50 1.61
CA ALA A 350 -17.18 -11.54 2.34
C ALA A 350 -17.01 -11.03 3.79
N VAL A 351 -15.98 -11.48 4.50
CA VAL A 351 -15.70 -11.01 5.87
C VAL A 351 -15.43 -9.50 5.86
N PHE A 352 -14.63 -9.00 4.91
CA PHE A 352 -14.35 -7.56 4.80
C PHE A 352 -15.66 -6.78 4.56
N ALA A 353 -16.51 -7.24 3.63
CA ALA A 353 -17.79 -6.60 3.33
C ALA A 353 -18.71 -6.58 4.56
N VAL A 354 -18.84 -7.71 5.27
CA VAL A 354 -19.64 -7.79 6.51
C VAL A 354 -19.14 -6.81 7.57
N VAL A 355 -17.82 -6.74 7.77
CA VAL A 355 -17.23 -5.82 8.75
C VAL A 355 -17.40 -4.36 8.30
N ALA A 356 -17.28 -4.08 7.01
CA ALA A 356 -17.53 -2.75 6.48
C ALA A 356 -18.99 -2.31 6.73
N PHE A 357 -19.97 -3.18 6.42
CA PHE A 357 -21.39 -2.91 6.73
C PHE A 357 -21.68 -2.89 8.24
N TRP A 358 -20.96 -3.64 9.07
CA TRP A 358 -21.08 -3.50 10.51
C TRP A 358 -20.61 -2.11 10.96
N SER A 359 -19.55 -1.59 10.38
CA SER A 359 -19.01 -0.25 10.71
C SER A 359 -19.98 0.89 10.36
N THR A 360 -20.94 0.71 9.43
CA THR A 360 -21.98 1.72 9.14
C THR A 360 -23.08 1.80 10.21
N ARG A 361 -22.97 1.06 11.29
CA ARG A 361 -23.89 1.15 12.44
C ARG A 361 -23.29 1.92 13.62
N PHE A 362 -22.16 2.55 13.44
CA PHE A 362 -21.56 3.37 14.47
C PHE A 362 -22.40 4.62 14.73
N THR A 363 -22.40 5.03 15.98
CA THR A 363 -23.00 6.29 16.44
C THR A 363 -21.87 7.24 16.89
N PRO A 364 -22.14 8.54 17.08
CA PRO A 364 -21.13 9.45 17.62
C PRO A 364 -20.57 9.01 19.00
N ASP A 365 -21.34 8.22 19.76
CA ASP A 365 -20.96 7.72 21.08
C ASP A 365 -20.34 6.31 21.03
N VAL A 366 -19.83 5.87 19.87
CA VAL A 366 -19.25 4.53 19.73
C VAL A 366 -18.06 4.33 20.65
N ASP A 367 -18.09 3.24 21.43
CA ASP A 367 -17.03 2.90 22.36
C ASP A 367 -15.78 2.34 21.64
N TYR A 368 -14.64 2.45 22.33
CA TYR A 368 -13.35 1.96 21.81
C TYR A 368 -13.39 0.49 21.40
N TRP A 369 -14.04 -0.38 22.18
CA TRP A 369 -14.04 -1.82 21.91
C TRP A 369 -14.86 -2.19 20.68
N SER A 370 -15.96 -1.49 20.40
CA SER A 370 -16.73 -1.67 19.16
C SER A 370 -15.91 -1.32 17.92
N LEU A 371 -15.16 -0.21 17.96
CA LEU A 371 -14.21 0.15 16.91
C LEU A 371 -13.07 -0.87 16.77
N ALA A 372 -12.48 -1.25 17.88
CA ALA A 372 -11.36 -2.18 17.95
C ALA A 372 -11.72 -3.58 17.43
N LEU A 373 -12.89 -4.11 17.77
CA LEU A 373 -13.37 -5.41 17.32
C LEU A 373 -13.63 -5.43 15.81
N THR A 374 -14.22 -4.38 15.25
CA THR A 374 -14.40 -4.31 13.79
C THR A 374 -13.06 -4.36 13.05
N ARG A 375 -12.02 -3.68 13.56
CA ARG A 375 -10.66 -3.74 12.97
C ARG A 375 -10.03 -5.12 13.14
N LEU A 376 -10.20 -5.74 14.30
CA LEU A 376 -9.72 -7.10 14.53
C LEU A 376 -10.31 -8.10 13.52
N PHE A 377 -11.64 -8.10 13.36
CA PHE A 377 -12.31 -8.99 12.39
C PHE A 377 -11.97 -8.63 10.93
N MET A 378 -11.77 -7.35 10.60
CA MET A 378 -11.28 -6.95 9.28
C MET A 378 -9.94 -7.61 8.94
N GLY A 379 -9.09 -7.85 9.95
CA GLY A 379 -7.83 -8.58 9.81
C GLY A 379 -7.99 -9.99 9.25
N ILE A 380 -9.10 -10.70 9.54
CA ILE A 380 -9.42 -12.00 8.92
C ILE A 380 -9.62 -11.81 7.42
N GLY A 381 -10.44 -10.81 7.03
CA GLY A 381 -10.69 -10.49 5.64
C GLY A 381 -9.38 -10.25 4.87
N ILE A 382 -8.52 -9.36 5.40
CA ILE A 382 -7.24 -9.00 4.80
C ILE A 382 -6.37 -10.24 4.55
N SER A 383 -6.21 -11.10 5.56
CA SER A 383 -5.39 -12.32 5.46
C SER A 383 -5.92 -13.28 4.39
N CYS A 384 -7.24 -13.39 4.31
CA CYS A 384 -7.92 -14.35 3.43
C CYS A 384 -8.05 -13.86 1.98
N PHE A 385 -7.80 -12.58 1.65
CA PHE A 385 -7.81 -12.16 0.25
C PHE A 385 -6.42 -11.82 -0.30
N PHE A 386 -5.54 -11.13 0.43
CA PHE A 386 -4.23 -10.74 -0.10
C PHE A 386 -3.38 -11.95 -0.50
N LEU A 387 -3.20 -12.90 0.38
CA LEU A 387 -2.33 -14.04 0.14
C LEU A 387 -2.84 -14.98 -0.97
N PRO A 388 -4.13 -15.37 -1.03
CA PRO A 388 -4.65 -16.15 -2.15
C PRO A 388 -4.53 -15.44 -3.50
N LEU A 389 -4.75 -14.12 -3.56
CA LEU A 389 -4.59 -13.35 -4.80
C LEU A 389 -3.16 -13.40 -5.31
N VAL A 390 -2.16 -13.23 -4.44
CA VAL A 390 -0.75 -13.39 -4.83
C VAL A 390 -0.48 -14.79 -5.37
N THR A 391 -1.04 -15.82 -4.77
CA THR A 391 -0.90 -17.20 -5.22
C THR A 391 -1.53 -17.41 -6.61
N ILE A 392 -2.72 -16.85 -6.85
CA ILE A 392 -3.40 -16.89 -8.15
C ILE A 392 -2.59 -16.15 -9.21
N ASN A 393 -2.08 -14.95 -8.88
CA ASN A 393 -1.30 -14.12 -9.79
C ASN A 393 -0.04 -14.81 -10.29
N LEU A 394 0.65 -15.54 -9.41
CA LEU A 394 1.89 -16.23 -9.73
C LEU A 394 1.67 -17.63 -10.32
N SER A 395 0.42 -18.10 -10.39
CA SER A 395 0.11 -19.45 -10.90
C SER A 395 0.43 -19.61 -12.38
N GLY A 396 1.06 -20.72 -12.74
CA GLY A 396 1.40 -21.07 -14.12
C GLY A 396 2.49 -20.21 -14.77
N LEU A 397 3.18 -19.34 -14.01
CA LEU A 397 4.29 -18.52 -14.51
C LEU A 397 5.62 -19.30 -14.50
N ALA A 398 6.46 -19.04 -15.51
CA ALA A 398 7.83 -19.52 -15.51
C ALA A 398 8.67 -18.79 -14.44
N PRO A 399 9.70 -19.43 -13.86
CA PRO A 399 10.56 -18.81 -12.84
C PRO A 399 11.16 -17.45 -13.28
N THR A 400 11.49 -17.31 -14.56
CA THR A 400 12.02 -16.06 -15.15
C THR A 400 11.00 -14.92 -15.23
N GLN A 401 9.71 -15.21 -15.14
CA GLN A 401 8.62 -14.25 -15.20
C GLN A 401 8.16 -13.78 -13.80
N ILE A 402 8.56 -14.47 -12.73
CA ILE A 402 8.07 -14.17 -11.38
C ILE A 402 8.45 -12.76 -10.96
N ALA A 403 9.68 -12.31 -11.19
CA ALA A 403 10.11 -10.96 -10.82
C ALA A 403 9.31 -9.86 -11.55
N ALA A 404 9.03 -10.04 -12.84
CA ALA A 404 8.20 -9.12 -13.60
C ALA A 404 6.73 -9.14 -13.10
N ALA A 405 6.19 -10.32 -12.82
CA ALA A 405 4.83 -10.45 -12.30
C ALA A 405 4.68 -9.86 -10.90
N THR A 406 5.65 -10.07 -10.00
CA THR A 406 5.64 -9.48 -8.65
C THR A 406 5.82 -7.97 -8.70
N GLY A 407 6.67 -7.45 -9.58
CA GLY A 407 6.80 -6.01 -9.82
C GLY A 407 5.47 -5.39 -10.26
N LEU A 408 4.87 -5.95 -11.31
CA LEU A 408 3.62 -5.45 -11.89
C LEU A 408 2.42 -5.58 -10.94
N GLN A 409 2.29 -6.70 -10.20
CA GLN A 409 1.23 -6.83 -9.20
C GLN A 409 1.38 -5.85 -8.03
N ASN A 410 2.61 -5.61 -7.54
CA ASN A 410 2.84 -4.64 -6.47
C ASN A 410 2.61 -3.20 -6.97
N PHE A 411 2.97 -2.90 -8.22
CA PHE A 411 2.62 -1.64 -8.87
C PHE A 411 1.10 -1.42 -8.90
N MET A 412 0.33 -2.41 -9.39
CA MET A 412 -1.14 -2.30 -9.43
C MET A 412 -1.77 -2.20 -8.04
N ARG A 413 -1.21 -2.89 -7.05
CA ARG A 413 -1.61 -2.75 -5.64
C ARG A 413 -1.36 -1.33 -5.13
N ASN A 414 -0.16 -0.78 -5.40
CA ASN A 414 0.22 0.56 -4.97
C ASN A 414 -0.64 1.64 -5.65
N LEU A 415 -0.86 1.48 -6.96
CA LEU A 415 -1.77 2.33 -7.71
C LEU A 415 -3.21 2.28 -7.12
N GLY A 416 -3.70 1.07 -6.82
CA GLY A 416 -4.98 0.89 -6.13
C GLY A 416 -5.03 1.58 -4.77
N SER A 417 -3.96 1.53 -3.98
CA SER A 417 -3.90 2.24 -2.69
C SER A 417 -3.95 3.76 -2.87
N SER A 418 -3.24 4.31 -3.86
CA SER A 418 -3.27 5.75 -4.16
C SER A 418 -4.64 6.22 -4.63
N PHE A 419 -5.28 5.47 -5.55
CA PHE A 419 -6.67 5.74 -5.94
C PHE A 419 -7.63 5.63 -4.77
N GLY A 420 -7.48 4.58 -3.95
CA GLY A 420 -8.34 4.35 -2.78
C GLY A 420 -8.25 5.50 -1.78
N THR A 421 -7.04 5.92 -1.44
CA THR A 421 -6.84 7.07 -0.56
C THR A 421 -7.44 8.34 -1.16
N ALA A 422 -7.07 8.69 -2.40
CA ALA A 422 -7.49 9.92 -3.04
C ALA A 422 -9.03 10.00 -3.23
N ILE A 423 -9.64 8.95 -3.77
CA ILE A 423 -11.09 8.93 -4.03
C ILE A 423 -11.89 8.90 -2.73
N MET A 424 -11.51 8.04 -1.78
CA MET A 424 -12.28 7.87 -0.54
C MET A 424 -12.16 9.07 0.40
N THR A 425 -10.99 9.73 0.47
CA THR A 425 -10.86 10.98 1.25
C THR A 425 -11.63 12.12 0.61
N SER A 426 -11.56 12.27 -0.72
CA SER A 426 -12.34 13.29 -1.43
C SER A 426 -13.85 13.07 -1.29
N LEU A 427 -14.30 11.82 -1.44
CA LEU A 427 -15.70 11.46 -1.24
C LEU A 427 -16.16 11.76 0.19
N TRP A 428 -15.33 11.40 1.18
CA TRP A 428 -15.60 11.62 2.59
C TRP A 428 -15.75 13.12 2.91
N ASP A 429 -14.87 13.94 2.37
CA ASP A 429 -14.89 15.39 2.59
C ASP A 429 -16.10 16.05 1.91
N HIS A 430 -16.32 15.80 0.62
CA HIS A 430 -17.46 16.35 -0.13
C HIS A 430 -18.80 15.91 0.46
N GLN A 431 -18.95 14.64 0.79
CA GLN A 431 -20.17 14.16 1.44
C GLN A 431 -20.35 14.73 2.85
N GLY A 432 -19.26 14.94 3.60
CA GLY A 432 -19.31 15.60 4.90
C GLY A 432 -19.91 16.99 4.78
N ILE A 433 -19.43 17.80 3.83
CA ILE A 433 -19.95 19.14 3.56
C ILE A 433 -21.43 19.09 3.10
N GLU A 434 -21.77 18.19 2.18
CA GLU A 434 -23.15 18.03 1.68
C GLU A 434 -24.11 17.58 2.78
N GLN A 435 -23.74 16.61 3.60
CA GLN A 435 -24.56 16.12 4.71
C GLN A 435 -24.74 17.20 5.79
N HIS A 436 -23.67 17.98 6.08
CA HIS A 436 -23.78 19.11 7.00
C HIS A 436 -24.80 20.13 6.48
N ALA A 437 -24.71 20.54 5.21
CA ALA A 437 -25.66 21.45 4.61
C ALA A 437 -27.10 20.94 4.68
N ARG A 438 -27.31 19.64 4.37
CA ARG A 438 -28.63 19.00 4.46
C ARG A 438 -29.19 18.97 5.89
N LEU A 439 -28.35 18.64 6.88
CA LEU A 439 -28.77 18.64 8.29
C LEU A 439 -29.09 20.07 8.77
N ALA A 440 -28.31 21.06 8.32
CA ALA A 440 -28.51 22.47 8.66
C ALA A 440 -29.85 23.01 8.11
N GLU A 441 -30.38 22.52 6.99
CA GLU A 441 -31.70 22.89 6.47
C GLU A 441 -32.84 22.62 7.46
N PHE A 442 -32.69 21.62 8.32
CA PHE A 442 -33.67 21.29 9.35
C PHE A 442 -33.50 22.06 10.67
N THR A 443 -32.37 22.76 10.86
CA THR A 443 -32.05 23.49 12.10
C THR A 443 -32.42 24.99 11.98
N THR A 444 -33.69 25.26 11.64
CA THR A 444 -34.20 26.61 11.52
C THR A 444 -34.79 27.09 12.84
N VAL A 445 -34.89 28.41 13.00
CA VAL A 445 -35.58 29.04 14.15
C VAL A 445 -37.07 28.67 14.27
N TYR A 446 -37.66 28.10 13.20
CA TYR A 446 -39.03 27.61 13.18
C TYR A 446 -39.16 26.16 13.60
N ASN A 447 -38.06 25.42 13.76
CA ASN A 447 -38.06 24.03 14.21
C ASN A 447 -38.07 23.97 15.76
N PRO A 448 -39.17 23.47 16.39
CA PRO A 448 -39.26 23.36 17.84
C PRO A 448 -38.09 22.60 18.48
N LEU A 449 -37.64 21.51 17.85
CA LEU A 449 -36.53 20.70 18.37
C LEU A 449 -35.22 21.50 18.42
N THR A 450 -35.00 22.38 17.46
CA THR A 450 -33.81 23.24 17.45
C THR A 450 -33.85 24.22 18.60
N ASN A 451 -35.03 24.84 18.83
CA ASN A 451 -35.20 25.80 19.93
C ASN A 451 -35.08 25.11 21.28
N ASP A 452 -35.75 23.97 21.47
CA ASP A 452 -35.65 23.17 22.70
C ASP A 452 -34.20 22.77 23.02
N TYR A 453 -33.41 22.40 22.00
CA TYR A 453 -32.01 22.07 22.19
C TYR A 453 -31.16 23.29 22.55
N LEU A 454 -31.37 24.44 21.90
CA LEU A 454 -30.68 25.69 22.21
C LEU A 454 -31.05 26.17 23.63
N ASP A 455 -32.33 26.08 24.02
CA ASP A 455 -32.78 26.42 25.36
C ASP A 455 -32.15 25.53 26.44
N GLN A 456 -32.01 24.23 26.17
CA GLN A 456 -31.30 23.29 27.08
C GLN A 456 -29.81 23.68 27.24
N LEU A 457 -29.12 24.05 26.15
CA LEU A 457 -27.74 24.50 26.22
C LEU A 457 -27.58 25.80 26.97
N GLN A 458 -28.51 26.75 26.79
CA GLN A 458 -28.53 28.01 27.54
C GLN A 458 -28.84 27.77 29.02
N ALA A 459 -29.76 26.87 29.33
CA ALA A 459 -30.04 26.46 30.72
C ALA A 459 -28.83 25.80 31.40
N ALA A 460 -27.95 25.16 30.59
CA ALA A 460 -26.67 24.62 31.05
C ALA A 460 -25.56 25.69 31.23
N GLY A 461 -25.85 26.97 30.95
CA GLY A 461 -24.95 28.10 31.19
C GLY A 461 -24.19 28.61 29.98
N LEU A 462 -24.49 28.14 28.76
CA LEU A 462 -23.89 28.67 27.53
C LEU A 462 -24.66 29.95 27.09
N ASP A 463 -23.96 30.92 26.54
CA ASP A 463 -24.63 32.01 25.84
C ASP A 463 -25.19 31.55 24.47
N LEU A 464 -26.03 32.33 23.84
CA LEU A 464 -26.69 31.97 22.58
C LEU A 464 -25.67 31.65 21.46
N GLN A 465 -24.57 32.39 21.38
CA GLN A 465 -23.55 32.16 20.37
C GLN A 465 -22.78 30.85 20.63
N GLN A 466 -22.49 30.55 21.89
CA GLN A 466 -21.88 29.28 22.30
C GLN A 466 -22.83 28.10 22.05
N ALA A 467 -24.13 28.25 22.35
CA ALA A 467 -25.14 27.23 22.10
C ALA A 467 -25.29 26.94 20.60
N GLN A 468 -25.30 27.99 19.75
CA GLN A 468 -25.30 27.81 18.29
C GLN A 468 -24.01 27.13 17.78
N GLY A 469 -22.85 27.54 18.31
CA GLY A 469 -21.58 26.86 17.97
C GLY A 469 -21.57 25.38 18.38
N GLN A 470 -22.16 25.03 19.52
CA GLN A 470 -22.29 23.62 19.95
C GLN A 470 -23.25 22.85 19.06
N LEU A 471 -24.36 23.45 18.61
CA LEU A 471 -25.28 22.86 17.64
C LEU A 471 -24.56 22.57 16.31
N ASP A 472 -23.85 23.56 15.76
CA ASP A 472 -23.09 23.42 14.52
C ASP A 472 -22.01 22.32 14.62
N HIS A 473 -21.31 22.26 15.75
CA HIS A 473 -20.36 21.19 16.03
C HIS A 473 -21.04 19.81 16.03
N THR A 474 -22.21 19.67 16.66
CA THR A 474 -22.97 18.42 16.70
C THR A 474 -23.41 18.01 15.30
N LEU A 475 -23.88 18.95 14.48
CA LEU A 475 -24.24 18.70 13.07
C LEU A 475 -23.03 18.24 12.26
N THR A 476 -21.88 18.88 12.47
CA THR A 476 -20.64 18.54 11.79
C THR A 476 -20.21 17.11 12.14
N VAL A 477 -20.19 16.76 13.43
CA VAL A 477 -19.85 15.38 13.87
C VAL A 477 -20.78 14.35 13.23
N GLN A 478 -22.07 14.62 13.18
CA GLN A 478 -23.06 13.73 12.58
C GLN A 478 -22.89 13.63 11.06
N ALA A 479 -22.62 14.74 10.37
CA ALA A 479 -22.40 14.78 8.93
C ALA A 479 -21.19 13.94 8.52
N TYR A 480 -20.07 14.07 9.23
CA TYR A 480 -18.87 13.29 8.94
C TYR A 480 -18.95 11.83 9.39
N LEU A 481 -19.82 11.48 10.34
CA LEU A 481 -20.19 10.09 10.61
C LEU A 481 -20.92 9.48 9.41
N LEU A 482 -21.96 10.14 8.89
CA LEU A 482 -22.70 9.68 7.70
C LEU A 482 -21.78 9.54 6.47
N SER A 483 -20.84 10.45 6.33
CA SER A 483 -19.83 10.40 5.27
C SER A 483 -18.88 9.19 5.46
N THR A 484 -18.48 8.90 6.68
CA THR A 484 -17.67 7.70 7.01
C THR A 484 -18.43 6.43 6.69
N ASP A 485 -19.72 6.38 7.02
CA ASP A 485 -20.61 5.25 6.70
C ASP A 485 -20.69 5.02 5.19
N ALA A 486 -20.79 6.07 4.39
CA ALA A 486 -20.82 5.97 2.93
C ALA A 486 -19.51 5.36 2.38
N VAL A 487 -18.34 5.76 2.89
CA VAL A 487 -17.05 5.17 2.52
C VAL A 487 -16.98 3.69 2.89
N MET A 488 -17.46 3.32 4.10
CA MET A 488 -17.50 1.92 4.52
C MET A 488 -18.47 1.10 3.64
N MET A 489 -19.62 1.65 3.30
CA MET A 489 -20.61 1.02 2.42
C MET A 489 -20.05 0.79 1.02
N ILE A 490 -19.44 1.78 0.40
CA ILE A 490 -18.82 1.66 -0.94
C ILE A 490 -17.70 0.62 -0.91
N SER A 491 -16.85 0.63 0.13
CA SER A 491 -15.79 -0.37 0.28
C SER A 491 -16.36 -1.79 0.41
N GLY A 492 -17.44 -1.97 1.17
CA GLY A 492 -18.15 -3.25 1.29
C GLY A 492 -18.75 -3.72 -0.04
N LEU A 493 -19.39 -2.83 -0.79
CA LEU A 493 -19.95 -3.13 -2.11
C LEU A 493 -18.87 -3.50 -3.13
N LEU A 494 -17.75 -2.80 -3.14
CA LEU A 494 -16.60 -3.17 -3.96
C LEU A 494 -16.14 -4.60 -3.67
N MET A 495 -16.00 -4.97 -2.40
CA MET A 495 -15.60 -6.32 -2.01
C MET A 495 -16.61 -7.39 -2.46
N ILE A 496 -17.90 -7.11 -2.41
CA ILE A 496 -18.93 -8.02 -2.96
C ILE A 496 -18.75 -8.19 -4.47
N GLY A 497 -18.49 -7.12 -5.22
CA GLY A 497 -18.21 -7.19 -6.65
C GLY A 497 -16.98 -8.08 -6.96
N LEU A 498 -15.95 -8.04 -6.11
CA LEU A 498 -14.76 -8.88 -6.28
C LEU A 498 -15.02 -10.37 -6.04
N ILE A 499 -16.05 -10.72 -5.25
CA ILE A 499 -16.48 -12.12 -5.09
C ILE A 499 -16.87 -12.72 -6.45
N VAL A 500 -17.57 -11.98 -7.29
CA VAL A 500 -17.96 -12.44 -8.63
C VAL A 500 -16.73 -12.53 -9.54
N LEU A 501 -15.87 -11.51 -9.51
CA LEU A 501 -14.72 -11.41 -10.40
C LEU A 501 -13.68 -12.53 -10.16
N ILE A 502 -13.42 -12.92 -8.90
CA ILE A 502 -12.39 -13.91 -8.58
C ILE A 502 -12.68 -15.30 -9.15
N TRP A 503 -13.97 -15.64 -9.34
CA TRP A 503 -14.35 -16.93 -9.90
C TRP A 503 -14.07 -17.07 -11.41
N TRP A 504 -13.67 -15.98 -12.06
CA TRP A 504 -13.15 -16.06 -13.44
C TRP A 504 -11.73 -16.64 -13.51
N ALA A 505 -10.97 -16.68 -12.41
CA ALA A 505 -9.69 -17.38 -12.36
C ALA A 505 -9.89 -18.90 -12.53
N LYS A 506 -8.93 -19.59 -13.17
CA LYS A 506 -9.00 -21.04 -13.44
C LYS A 506 -7.90 -21.82 -12.69
N PRO A 507 -8.26 -22.87 -11.94
CA PRO A 507 -7.26 -23.77 -11.37
C PRO A 507 -6.51 -24.55 -12.49
N PRO A 508 -5.31 -25.16 -12.19
CA PRO A 508 -4.67 -25.23 -10.89
C PRO A 508 -3.85 -23.98 -10.55
N PHE A 509 -3.82 -23.59 -9.27
CA PHE A 509 -3.04 -22.44 -8.78
C PHE A 509 -1.67 -22.88 -8.28
N THR A 510 -0.90 -23.52 -9.15
CA THR A 510 0.45 -23.99 -8.86
C THR A 510 1.46 -23.29 -9.77
N VAL A 511 2.62 -22.94 -9.24
CA VAL A 511 3.75 -22.48 -10.07
C VAL A 511 4.25 -23.67 -10.89
N ARG A 512 4.27 -23.55 -12.23
CA ARG A 512 4.81 -24.63 -13.09
C ARG A 512 6.28 -24.88 -12.70
N VAL A 513 6.53 -26.07 -12.18
CA VAL A 513 7.86 -26.68 -12.23
C VAL A 513 7.94 -27.27 -13.64
N THR A 514 8.72 -26.67 -14.53
CA THR A 514 9.11 -27.37 -15.76
C THR A 514 9.88 -28.59 -15.32
N ALA A 515 9.21 -29.76 -15.32
CA ALA A 515 9.95 -31.00 -15.51
C ALA A 515 10.63 -30.85 -16.89
N ALA A 516 11.94 -30.84 -16.90
CA ALA A 516 12.69 -31.02 -18.13
C ALA A 516 12.34 -32.45 -18.63
N ASP A 517 11.54 -32.52 -19.73
CA ASP A 517 11.52 -33.66 -20.60
C ASP A 517 12.79 -33.66 -21.46
#